data_0685ddb70dffb8fd03612c71d51ef35e
#
_entry.id   0685ddb70dffb8fd03612c71d51ef35e
#
_cell.length_a   1.000
_cell.length_b   1.000
_cell.length_c   1.000
_cell.angle_alpha   90.00
_cell.angle_beta   90.00
_cell.angle_gamma   90.00
#
_symmetry.space_group_name_H-M   'P 1'
#
loop_
_entity.id
_entity.type
_entity.pdbx_description
1 polymer ?
#
loop_
_entity_poly.entity_id
_entity_poly.type
_entity_poly.pdbx_seq_one_letter_code
_entity_poly.pdbx_strand_id
1 'polypeptide(L)'
;RIPKMSQSESFIYLLSISDDKEDLISSYPRLHLDLEDDAYLNIIHHHVGNKKQSYYRNNVSIINSSKGSKLKYYNIYEESNSSFSMNNLLINQESNSKVEINNFFLDSGFMRSDIESNLNGKEAFFSMNGLFLGKQQQSIDNNIIVNHNVQETDSKVIYKGILNDHSNGVFNSLVNVPQFSKRINSDQKNHNIVLSNTAKINSNPKLKISCDDVKCSHGSTTGNLDKEALFYLQSRGVNIKRAKEILLDSFLDEIINNIINVELKNYIEGKVSY
;
A
#
# COMPACT_ATOMS: atom_id res chain seq x y z
N ARG A 1 -8.73 -10.00 18.66
CA ARG A 1 -9.95 -9.24 18.92
C ARG A 1 -9.63 -8.02 19.78
N ILE A 2 -10.09 -6.83 19.38
CA ILE A 2 -9.91 -5.56 20.08
C ILE A 2 -11.26 -5.19 20.70
N PRO A 3 -11.37 -5.15 22.04
CA PRO A 3 -12.63 -4.92 22.72
C PRO A 3 -13.23 -3.54 22.42
N LYS A 4 -14.54 -3.45 22.61
CA LYS A 4 -15.32 -2.22 22.46
C LYS A 4 -14.72 -1.06 23.26
N MET A 5 -14.67 0.13 22.64
CA MET A 5 -14.17 1.37 23.25
C MET A 5 -12.68 1.30 23.69
N SER A 6 -11.96 0.24 23.36
CA SER A 6 -10.51 0.18 23.59
C SER A 6 -9.83 1.26 22.74
N GLN A 7 -9.04 2.11 23.39
CA GLN A 7 -8.27 3.15 22.72
C GLN A 7 -6.80 3.01 23.07
N SER A 8 -5.96 2.77 22.10
CA SER A 8 -4.52 2.73 22.29
C SER A 8 -3.84 3.61 21.27
N GLU A 9 -3.16 4.64 21.75
CA GLU A 9 -2.26 5.45 20.91
C GLU A 9 -0.97 4.69 20.59
N SER A 10 -0.66 3.66 21.36
CA SER A 10 0.51 2.80 21.15
C SER A 10 0.35 1.91 19.94
N PHE A 11 1.47 1.53 19.33
CA PHE A 11 1.50 0.60 18.21
C PHE A 11 1.70 -0.83 18.68
N ILE A 12 0.89 -1.75 18.14
CA ILE A 12 1.22 -3.17 18.18
C ILE A 12 2.20 -3.45 17.03
N TYR A 13 3.38 -3.97 17.35
CA TYR A 13 4.35 -4.40 16.36
C TYR A 13 4.28 -5.91 16.18
N LEU A 14 3.85 -6.34 14.99
CA LEU A 14 3.78 -7.74 14.59
C LEU A 14 4.92 -8.02 13.62
N LEU A 15 5.85 -8.88 14.02
CA LEU A 15 6.98 -9.29 13.19
C LEU A 15 6.73 -10.70 12.65
N SER A 16 6.66 -10.83 11.32
CA SER A 16 6.56 -12.10 10.62
C SER A 16 7.90 -12.41 9.95
N ILE A 17 8.57 -13.45 10.42
CA ILE A 17 9.90 -13.84 9.94
C ILE A 17 9.78 -15.09 9.08
N SER A 18 10.32 -15.03 7.86
CA SER A 18 10.52 -16.19 6.98
C SER A 18 12.00 -16.55 6.99
N ASP A 19 12.36 -17.46 7.87
CA ASP A 19 13.74 -17.95 8.04
C ASP A 19 13.70 -19.43 8.41
N ASP A 20 14.49 -20.24 7.73
CA ASP A 20 14.68 -21.65 8.06
C ASP A 20 16.10 -22.10 7.67
N LYS A 21 16.48 -23.28 8.14
CA LYS A 21 17.74 -23.92 7.77
C LYS A 21 17.71 -24.57 6.38
N GLU A 22 16.50 -24.80 5.86
CA GLU A 22 16.27 -25.44 4.56
C GLU A 22 15.73 -24.42 3.54
N ASP A 23 16.14 -24.57 2.29
CA ASP A 23 15.58 -23.82 1.17
C ASP A 23 14.22 -24.41 0.75
N LEU A 24 13.41 -23.59 0.03
CA LEU A 24 12.14 -23.97 -0.57
C LEU A 24 11.02 -24.29 0.43
N ILE A 25 10.99 -23.59 1.55
CA ILE A 25 9.88 -23.68 2.50
C ILE A 25 8.62 -22.99 1.96
N SER A 26 7.47 -23.49 2.39
CA SER A 26 6.17 -22.87 2.15
C SER A 26 5.50 -22.53 3.45
N SER A 27 4.97 -21.30 3.57
CA SER A 27 4.25 -20.83 4.74
C SER A 27 2.90 -20.21 4.37
N TYR A 28 1.91 -20.40 5.23
CA TYR A 28 0.53 -19.97 5.02
C TYR A 28 -0.01 -19.21 6.25
N PRO A 29 0.60 -18.08 6.65
CA PRO A 29 0.15 -17.33 7.82
C PRO A 29 -1.27 -16.81 7.64
N ARG A 30 -1.99 -16.72 8.77
CA ARG A 30 -3.35 -16.19 8.84
C ARG A 30 -3.44 -15.18 9.97
N LEU A 31 -3.95 -14.00 9.66
CA LEU A 31 -4.25 -12.96 10.62
C LEU A 31 -5.75 -12.65 10.56
N HIS A 32 -6.43 -12.74 11.69
CA HIS A 32 -7.80 -12.29 11.83
C HIS A 32 -7.86 -11.20 12.88
N LEU A 33 -8.32 -10.02 12.48
CA LEU A 33 -8.38 -8.83 13.32
C LEU A 33 -9.81 -8.32 13.38
N ASP A 34 -10.44 -8.47 14.57
CA ASP A 34 -11.77 -7.93 14.83
C ASP A 34 -11.66 -6.71 15.73
N LEU A 35 -12.07 -5.55 15.25
CA LEU A 35 -12.26 -4.34 16.03
C LEU A 35 -13.75 -4.22 16.39
N GLU A 36 -14.06 -4.24 17.68
CA GLU A 36 -15.42 -3.98 18.15
C GLU A 36 -15.78 -2.50 18.07
N ASP A 37 -17.05 -2.16 18.38
CA ASP A 37 -17.54 -0.79 18.26
C ASP A 37 -16.64 0.22 18.99
N ASP A 38 -16.38 1.33 18.30
CA ASP A 38 -15.58 2.45 18.82
C ASP A 38 -14.16 2.07 19.29
N ALA A 39 -13.66 0.90 18.91
CA ALA A 39 -12.26 0.50 19.18
C ALA A 39 -11.28 1.26 18.28
N TYR A 40 -10.12 1.56 18.82
CA TYR A 40 -9.01 2.19 18.07
C TYR A 40 -7.74 1.36 18.18
N LEU A 41 -7.09 1.11 17.04
CA LEU A 41 -5.85 0.35 16.96
C LEU A 41 -4.87 0.95 15.95
N ASN A 42 -3.60 1.02 16.36
CA ASN A 42 -2.47 1.20 15.45
C ASN A 42 -1.64 -0.10 15.42
N ILE A 43 -1.34 -0.61 14.23
CA ILE A 43 -0.55 -1.83 14.07
C ILE A 43 0.51 -1.64 12.99
N ILE A 44 1.72 -2.12 13.25
CA ILE A 44 2.80 -2.26 12.28
C ILE A 44 3.01 -3.76 12.08
N HIS A 45 2.79 -4.26 10.89
CA HIS A 45 3.05 -5.64 10.51
C HIS A 45 4.25 -5.67 9.58
N HIS A 46 5.37 -6.13 10.08
CA HIS A 46 6.62 -6.18 9.35
C HIS A 46 6.92 -7.62 8.93
N HIS A 47 7.01 -7.82 7.65
CA HIS A 47 7.33 -9.11 7.03
C HIS A 47 8.80 -9.08 6.61
N VAL A 48 9.60 -9.95 7.21
CA VAL A 48 11.04 -10.03 6.98
C VAL A 48 11.41 -11.43 6.50
N GLY A 49 12.17 -11.51 5.43
CA GLY A 49 12.70 -12.75 4.91
C GLY A 49 14.22 -12.83 4.94
N ASN A 50 14.76 -14.01 5.15
CA ASN A 50 16.20 -14.24 5.00
C ASN A 50 16.59 -14.07 3.52
N LYS A 51 17.39 -13.06 3.23
CA LYS A 51 17.76 -12.63 1.86
C LYS A 51 18.51 -13.66 1.04
N LYS A 52 19.01 -14.73 1.65
CA LYS A 52 19.73 -15.82 0.99
C LYS A 52 18.84 -17.01 0.66
N GLN A 53 17.58 -17.01 1.07
CA GLN A 53 16.68 -18.16 0.94
C GLN A 53 15.60 -17.94 -0.11
N SER A 54 15.24 -19.02 -0.77
CA SER A 54 14.06 -19.10 -1.64
C SER A 54 12.91 -19.72 -0.85
N TYR A 55 11.77 -19.04 -0.80
CA TYR A 55 10.58 -19.53 -0.12
C TYR A 55 9.30 -19.05 -0.80
N TYR A 56 8.23 -19.76 -0.50
CA TYR A 56 6.87 -19.35 -0.86
C TYR A 56 6.10 -18.96 0.39
N ARG A 57 5.46 -17.78 0.36
CA ARG A 57 4.55 -17.34 1.41
C ARG A 57 3.21 -16.94 0.82
N ASN A 58 2.14 -17.46 1.40
CA ASN A 58 0.77 -17.06 1.07
C ASN A 58 0.03 -16.62 2.33
N ASN A 59 0.10 -15.33 2.59
CA ASN A 59 -0.54 -14.68 3.73
C ASN A 59 -2.00 -14.35 3.42
N VAL A 60 -2.90 -14.58 4.38
CA VAL A 60 -4.27 -14.08 4.35
C VAL A 60 -4.54 -13.30 5.64
N SER A 61 -4.99 -12.06 5.47
CA SER A 61 -5.42 -11.20 6.57
C SER A 61 -6.88 -10.81 6.37
N ILE A 62 -7.67 -10.94 7.44
CA ILE A 62 -9.07 -10.51 7.46
C ILE A 62 -9.22 -9.47 8.55
N ILE A 63 -9.80 -8.33 8.21
CA ILE A 63 -10.06 -7.22 9.11
C ILE A 63 -11.55 -6.94 9.13
N ASN A 64 -12.16 -7.06 10.30
CA ASN A 64 -13.53 -6.64 10.54
C ASN A 64 -13.52 -5.40 11.43
N SER A 65 -14.01 -4.28 10.90
CA SER A 65 -14.04 -2.97 11.55
C SER A 65 -15.50 -2.64 11.86
N SER A 66 -15.91 -2.85 13.12
CA SER A 66 -17.27 -2.58 13.58
C SER A 66 -17.57 -1.08 13.65
N LYS A 67 -18.80 -0.73 14.02
CA LYS A 67 -19.29 0.65 14.04
C LYS A 67 -18.38 1.57 14.83
N GLY A 68 -18.00 2.70 14.22
CA GLY A 68 -17.19 3.75 14.83
C GLY A 68 -15.73 3.38 15.09
N SER A 69 -15.31 2.14 14.80
CA SER A 69 -13.95 1.70 15.04
C SER A 69 -12.95 2.36 14.08
N LYS A 70 -11.70 2.48 14.53
CA LYS A 70 -10.62 3.12 13.77
C LYS A 70 -9.39 2.22 13.75
N LEU A 71 -8.83 2.03 12.57
CA LEU A 71 -7.61 1.24 12.37
C LEU A 71 -6.60 2.02 11.52
N LYS A 72 -5.35 2.07 12.00
CA LYS A 72 -4.20 2.38 11.15
C LYS A 72 -3.31 1.16 11.06
N TYR A 73 -3.13 0.64 9.86
CA TYR A 73 -2.38 -0.58 9.61
C TYR A 73 -1.25 -0.29 8.62
N TYR A 74 -0.02 -0.50 9.07
CA TYR A 74 1.18 -0.37 8.28
C TYR A 74 1.73 -1.76 7.98
N ASN A 75 1.79 -2.12 6.69
CA ASN A 75 2.43 -3.34 6.20
C ASN A 75 3.78 -3.00 5.60
N ILE A 76 4.83 -3.64 6.05
CA ILE A 76 6.18 -3.48 5.54
C ILE A 76 6.65 -4.82 5.02
N TYR A 77 7.10 -4.87 3.78
CA TYR A 77 7.58 -6.08 3.13
C TYR A 77 9.05 -5.94 2.77
N GLU A 78 9.89 -6.68 3.48
CA GLU A 78 11.33 -6.82 3.25
C GLU A 78 11.70 -8.28 3.09
N GLU A 79 11.18 -8.87 2.03
CA GLU A 79 11.32 -10.27 1.70
C GLU A 79 12.66 -10.56 0.99
N SER A 80 12.96 -11.83 0.78
CA SER A 80 14.10 -12.24 -0.04
C SER A 80 13.89 -11.89 -1.52
N ASN A 81 14.97 -11.55 -2.23
CA ASN A 81 14.93 -11.37 -3.69
C ASN A 81 14.63 -12.68 -4.46
N SER A 82 14.65 -13.82 -3.79
CA SER A 82 14.26 -15.12 -4.32
C SER A 82 12.93 -15.63 -3.75
N SER A 83 12.17 -14.78 -3.06
CA SER A 83 10.87 -15.13 -2.50
C SER A 83 9.75 -15.03 -3.53
N PHE A 84 8.73 -15.86 -3.31
CA PHE A 84 7.40 -15.75 -3.93
C PHE A 84 6.37 -15.47 -2.84
N SER A 85 5.89 -14.22 -2.77
CA SER A 85 4.99 -13.79 -1.71
C SER A 85 3.63 -13.38 -2.27
N MET A 86 2.58 -14.03 -1.77
CA MET A 86 1.18 -13.71 -2.03
C MET A 86 0.56 -13.12 -0.76
N ASN A 87 -0.06 -11.96 -0.87
CA ASN A 87 -0.69 -11.28 0.27
C ASN A 87 -2.14 -10.96 -0.08
N ASN A 88 -3.06 -11.56 0.66
CA ASN A 88 -4.49 -11.32 0.50
C ASN A 88 -5.00 -10.58 1.74
N LEU A 89 -5.65 -9.45 1.54
CA LEU A 89 -6.22 -8.65 2.60
C LEU A 89 -7.69 -8.35 2.30
N LEU A 90 -8.58 -8.88 3.14
CA LEU A 90 -10.01 -8.61 3.10
C LEU A 90 -10.37 -7.68 4.26
N ILE A 91 -11.09 -6.60 3.95
CA ILE A 91 -11.50 -5.60 4.93
C ILE A 91 -13.02 -5.43 4.84
N ASN A 92 -13.70 -5.58 5.96
CA ASN A 92 -15.14 -5.33 6.09
C ASN A 92 -15.35 -4.16 7.06
N GLN A 93 -16.06 -3.14 6.62
CA GLN A 93 -16.24 -1.90 7.36
C GLN A 93 -17.73 -1.63 7.61
N GLU A 94 -18.09 -1.48 8.89
CA GLU A 94 -19.41 -1.06 9.32
C GLU A 94 -19.51 0.47 9.45
N SER A 95 -20.69 0.98 9.84
CA SER A 95 -21.01 2.42 9.85
C SER A 95 -20.01 3.24 10.69
N ASN A 96 -19.65 4.42 10.17
CA ASN A 96 -18.73 5.37 10.83
C ASN A 96 -17.33 4.82 11.12
N SER A 97 -16.98 3.66 10.57
CA SER A 97 -15.64 3.09 10.74
C SER A 97 -14.62 3.78 9.85
N LYS A 98 -13.37 3.82 10.32
CA LYS A 98 -12.26 4.39 9.58
C LYS A 98 -11.08 3.43 9.51
N VAL A 99 -10.74 2.98 8.30
CA VAL A 99 -9.60 2.10 8.07
C VAL A 99 -8.59 2.77 7.15
N GLU A 100 -7.36 2.88 7.66
CA GLU A 100 -6.22 3.44 6.94
C GLU A 100 -5.15 2.36 6.78
N ILE A 101 -4.89 1.94 5.54
CA ILE A 101 -3.86 0.95 5.19
C ILE A 101 -2.67 1.66 4.56
N ASN A 102 -1.46 1.33 5.01
CA ASN A 102 -0.22 1.84 4.43
C ASN A 102 0.68 0.65 4.08
N ASN A 103 0.95 0.43 2.81
CA ASN A 103 1.73 -0.68 2.31
C ASN A 103 3.07 -0.21 1.76
N PHE A 104 4.16 -0.78 2.24
CA PHE A 104 5.52 -0.48 1.82
C PHE A 104 6.19 -1.75 1.29
N PHE A 105 6.28 -1.87 -0.02
CA PHE A 105 6.95 -2.97 -0.70
C PHE A 105 8.39 -2.54 -0.99
N LEU A 106 9.31 -2.91 -0.08
CA LEU A 106 10.69 -2.43 -0.08
C LEU A 106 11.66 -3.43 -0.71
N ASP A 107 11.37 -4.73 -0.56
CA ASP A 107 12.20 -5.79 -1.14
C ASP A 107 11.40 -7.09 -1.31
N SER A 108 11.54 -7.78 -2.45
CA SER A 108 10.98 -9.12 -2.70
C SER A 108 11.47 -9.64 -4.05
N GLY A 109 11.39 -10.95 -4.31
CA GLY A 109 11.56 -11.50 -5.66
C GLY A 109 10.30 -11.29 -6.49
N PHE A 110 9.26 -12.04 -6.19
CA PHE A 110 7.91 -11.86 -6.69
C PHE A 110 6.96 -11.54 -5.54
N MET A 111 6.22 -10.46 -5.67
CA MET A 111 5.22 -10.03 -4.68
C MET A 111 3.89 -9.76 -5.39
N ARG A 112 2.83 -10.44 -4.93
CA ARG A 112 1.46 -10.11 -5.31
C ARG A 112 0.66 -9.73 -4.08
N SER A 113 -0.08 -8.63 -4.18
CA SER A 113 -0.95 -8.13 -3.13
C SER A 113 -2.36 -7.95 -3.69
N ASP A 114 -3.29 -8.76 -3.22
CA ASP A 114 -4.71 -8.68 -3.54
C ASP A 114 -5.45 -8.11 -2.31
N ILE A 115 -6.09 -6.96 -2.48
CA ILE A 115 -6.74 -6.23 -1.39
C ILE A 115 -8.16 -5.94 -1.79
N GLU A 116 -9.09 -6.30 -0.92
CA GLU A 116 -10.50 -6.00 -1.08
C GLU A 116 -11.04 -5.29 0.15
N SER A 117 -11.62 -4.11 -0.06
CA SER A 117 -12.28 -3.33 0.99
C SER A 117 -13.76 -3.21 0.69
N ASN A 118 -14.58 -3.65 1.63
CA ASN A 118 -16.04 -3.63 1.57
C ASN A 118 -16.57 -2.59 2.56
N LEU A 119 -17.07 -1.46 2.06
CA LEU A 119 -17.72 -0.43 2.86
C LEU A 119 -19.21 -0.79 2.97
N ASN A 120 -19.57 -1.48 4.06
CA ASN A 120 -20.89 -2.05 4.31
C ASN A 120 -21.78 -1.16 5.16
N GLY A 121 -21.22 -0.14 5.82
CA GLY A 121 -21.95 0.79 6.66
C GLY A 121 -21.80 2.23 6.19
N LYS A 122 -22.85 3.04 6.42
CA LYS A 122 -22.81 4.49 6.10
C LYS A 122 -21.70 5.20 6.84
N GLU A 123 -21.15 6.24 6.21
CA GLU A 123 -20.05 7.04 6.75
C GLU A 123 -18.77 6.24 7.01
N ALA A 124 -18.66 5.04 6.45
CA ALA A 124 -17.42 4.31 6.43
C ALA A 124 -16.41 5.01 5.52
N PHE A 125 -15.18 5.13 6.02
CA PHE A 125 -14.05 5.73 5.32
C PHE A 125 -12.91 4.72 5.15
N PHE A 126 -12.48 4.52 3.93
CA PHE A 126 -11.31 3.72 3.59
C PHE A 126 -10.23 4.57 2.96
N SER A 127 -9.02 4.49 3.48
CA SER A 127 -7.87 5.06 2.80
C SER A 127 -6.73 4.08 2.67
N MET A 128 -6.03 4.14 1.54
CA MET A 128 -4.91 3.29 1.26
C MET A 128 -3.77 4.06 0.61
N ASN A 129 -2.60 4.02 1.23
CA ASN A 129 -1.36 4.52 0.68
C ASN A 129 -0.43 3.35 0.39
N GLY A 130 0.15 3.31 -0.80
CA GLY A 130 1.08 2.27 -1.20
C GLY A 130 2.35 2.85 -1.81
N LEU A 131 3.48 2.31 -1.40
CA LEU A 131 4.77 2.56 -2.00
C LEU A 131 5.38 1.23 -2.44
N PHE A 132 5.81 1.12 -3.69
CA PHE A 132 6.54 -0.04 -4.17
C PHE A 132 7.84 0.34 -4.89
N LEU A 133 8.90 -0.35 -4.50
CA LEU A 133 10.23 -0.15 -5.05
C LEU A 133 10.64 -1.41 -5.80
N GLY A 134 10.85 -1.29 -7.11
CA GLY A 134 11.31 -2.39 -7.96
C GLY A 134 12.74 -2.15 -8.41
N LYS A 135 13.59 -3.15 -8.22
CA LYS A 135 15.00 -3.16 -8.66
C LYS A 135 15.38 -4.56 -9.16
N GLN A 136 16.51 -4.66 -9.84
CA GLN A 136 16.98 -5.94 -10.40
C GLN A 136 15.92 -6.61 -11.30
N GLN A 137 15.45 -7.82 -10.98
CA GLN A 137 14.42 -8.58 -11.70
C GLN A 137 13.13 -8.72 -10.89
N GLN A 138 12.94 -7.88 -9.89
CA GLN A 138 11.77 -7.94 -9.01
C GLN A 138 10.47 -7.69 -9.76
N SER A 139 9.42 -8.38 -9.33
CA SER A 139 8.07 -8.19 -9.87
C SER A 139 7.08 -7.94 -8.75
N ILE A 140 6.37 -6.80 -8.82
CA ILE A 140 5.44 -6.35 -7.79
C ILE A 140 4.08 -6.10 -8.44
N ASP A 141 3.08 -6.89 -8.04
CA ASP A 141 1.72 -6.85 -8.57
C ASP A 141 0.75 -6.42 -7.45
N ASN A 142 0.10 -5.27 -7.63
CA ASN A 142 -0.89 -4.72 -6.70
C ASN A 142 -2.27 -4.72 -7.34
N ASN A 143 -3.23 -5.42 -6.71
CA ASN A 143 -4.63 -5.43 -7.09
C ASN A 143 -5.48 -4.93 -5.93
N ILE A 144 -6.30 -3.91 -6.17
CA ILE A 144 -7.11 -3.27 -5.14
C ILE A 144 -8.55 -3.19 -5.63
N ILE A 145 -9.47 -3.68 -4.82
CA ILE A 145 -10.90 -3.55 -5.06
C ILE A 145 -11.52 -2.80 -3.90
N VAL A 146 -12.26 -1.75 -4.20
CA VAL A 146 -13.00 -0.98 -3.20
C VAL A 146 -14.49 -1.04 -3.58
N ASN A 147 -15.28 -1.69 -2.74
CA ASN A 147 -16.72 -1.86 -2.92
C ASN A 147 -17.48 -0.89 -2.01
N HIS A 148 -18.18 0.07 -2.60
CA HIS A 148 -19.09 0.97 -1.91
C HIS A 148 -20.48 0.35 -1.83
N ASN A 149 -20.67 -0.59 -0.91
CA ASN A 149 -21.89 -1.42 -0.81
C ASN A 149 -23.11 -0.67 -0.29
N VAL A 150 -22.94 0.52 0.27
CA VAL A 150 -24.01 1.39 0.77
C VAL A 150 -23.73 2.85 0.43
N GLN A 151 -24.72 3.69 0.59
CA GLN A 151 -24.61 5.14 0.36
C GLN A 151 -23.72 5.84 1.43
N GLU A 152 -23.26 7.07 1.11
CA GLU A 152 -22.54 7.93 2.06
C GLU A 152 -21.23 7.31 2.54
N THR A 153 -20.44 6.81 1.63
CA THR A 153 -19.12 6.24 1.96
C THR A 153 -18.01 6.90 1.14
N ASP A 154 -16.83 7.00 1.73
CA ASP A 154 -15.68 7.65 1.13
C ASP A 154 -14.48 6.70 1.00
N SER A 155 -13.75 6.82 -0.10
CA SER A 155 -12.48 6.10 -0.25
C SER A 155 -11.39 6.92 -0.94
N LYS A 156 -10.14 6.66 -0.55
CA LYS A 156 -8.96 7.27 -1.16
C LYS A 156 -7.86 6.25 -1.33
N VAL A 157 -7.36 6.08 -2.55
CA VAL A 157 -6.24 5.18 -2.86
C VAL A 157 -5.14 5.97 -3.53
N ILE A 158 -3.95 5.98 -2.93
CA ILE A 158 -2.75 6.61 -3.51
C ILE A 158 -1.63 5.59 -3.54
N TYR A 159 -1.10 5.32 -4.71
CA TYR A 159 0.06 4.46 -4.91
C TYR A 159 1.18 5.19 -5.65
N LYS A 160 2.41 5.02 -5.17
CA LYS A 160 3.61 5.50 -5.85
C LYS A 160 4.58 4.35 -6.09
N GLY A 161 5.07 4.26 -7.32
CA GLY A 161 6.03 3.25 -7.74
C GLY A 161 7.33 3.87 -8.21
N ILE A 162 8.46 3.30 -7.82
CA ILE A 162 9.77 3.60 -8.39
C ILE A 162 10.37 2.31 -8.90
N LEU A 163 10.67 2.25 -10.18
CA LEU A 163 11.12 1.06 -10.88
C LEU A 163 12.45 1.30 -11.56
N ASN A 164 13.40 0.41 -11.35
CA ASN A 164 14.73 0.46 -11.91
C ASN A 164 15.15 -0.91 -12.50
N ASP A 165 16.28 -0.95 -13.17
CA ASP A 165 16.87 -2.15 -13.78
C ASP A 165 15.89 -2.88 -14.72
N HIS A 166 15.59 -4.16 -14.45
CA HIS A 166 14.66 -5.01 -15.19
C HIS A 166 13.38 -5.33 -14.40
N SER A 167 13.05 -4.48 -13.41
CA SER A 167 11.90 -4.72 -12.56
C SER A 167 10.57 -4.49 -13.28
N ASN A 168 9.53 -5.18 -12.78
CA ASN A 168 8.18 -5.06 -13.29
C ASN A 168 7.23 -4.63 -12.18
N GLY A 169 6.42 -3.61 -12.44
CA GLY A 169 5.34 -3.17 -11.58
C GLY A 169 3.99 -3.37 -12.24
N VAL A 170 3.00 -3.76 -11.46
CA VAL A 170 1.60 -3.77 -11.88
C VAL A 170 0.78 -3.07 -10.80
N PHE A 171 -0.09 -2.18 -11.24
CA PHE A 171 -1.10 -1.55 -10.41
C PHE A 171 -2.46 -1.69 -11.08
N ASN A 172 -3.31 -2.52 -10.52
CA ASN A 172 -4.70 -2.63 -10.90
C ASN A 172 -5.55 -2.14 -9.74
N SER A 173 -6.52 -1.28 -10.00
CA SER A 173 -7.50 -0.91 -8.99
C SER A 173 -8.89 -0.80 -9.60
N LEU A 174 -9.90 -1.16 -8.82
CA LEU A 174 -11.30 -1.07 -9.18
C LEU A 174 -12.09 -0.45 -8.03
N VAL A 175 -12.76 0.66 -8.30
CA VAL A 175 -13.81 1.16 -7.43
C VAL A 175 -15.16 0.73 -8.01
N ASN A 176 -15.95 0.03 -7.21
CA ASN A 176 -17.26 -0.47 -7.59
C ASN A 176 -18.34 0.26 -6.80
N VAL A 177 -19.25 0.94 -7.52
CA VAL A 177 -20.37 1.70 -6.97
C VAL A 177 -21.68 1.20 -7.57
N PRO A 178 -22.46 0.39 -6.82
CA PRO A 178 -23.77 -0.09 -7.26
C PRO A 178 -24.81 1.03 -7.41
N GLN A 179 -25.89 0.75 -8.11
CA GLN A 179 -26.94 1.73 -8.44
C GLN A 179 -27.60 2.41 -7.23
N PHE A 180 -27.67 1.72 -6.11
CA PHE A 180 -28.29 2.24 -4.88
C PHE A 180 -27.34 3.00 -3.96
N SER A 181 -26.04 3.00 -4.25
CA SER A 181 -25.00 3.65 -3.44
C SER A 181 -24.83 5.12 -3.85
N LYS A 182 -25.57 6.01 -3.21
CA LYS A 182 -25.54 7.46 -3.48
C LYS A 182 -24.56 8.19 -2.57
N ARG A 183 -24.16 9.41 -2.96
CA ARG A 183 -23.27 10.29 -2.20
C ARG A 183 -21.95 9.62 -1.86
N ILE A 184 -21.36 8.95 -2.85
CA ILE A 184 -20.04 8.36 -2.77
C ILE A 184 -18.99 9.39 -3.18
N ASN A 185 -17.88 9.43 -2.44
CA ASN A 185 -16.70 10.17 -2.84
C ASN A 185 -15.50 9.23 -2.89
N SER A 186 -14.88 9.09 -4.06
CA SER A 186 -13.77 8.16 -4.26
C SER A 186 -12.69 8.78 -5.15
N ASP A 187 -11.44 8.74 -4.69
CA ASP A 187 -10.29 9.21 -5.47
C ASP A 187 -9.21 8.13 -5.54
N GLN A 188 -8.77 7.79 -6.75
CA GLN A 188 -7.69 6.83 -6.99
C GLN A 188 -6.56 7.51 -7.74
N LYS A 189 -5.34 7.42 -7.22
CA LYS A 189 -4.12 7.94 -7.86
C LYS A 189 -3.00 6.92 -7.87
N ASN A 190 -2.38 6.77 -9.03
CA ASN A 190 -1.15 6.01 -9.15
C ASN A 190 -0.11 6.83 -9.91
N HIS A 191 1.01 7.10 -9.28
CA HIS A 191 2.12 7.83 -9.87
C HIS A 191 3.37 6.95 -9.88
N ASN A 192 4.04 6.87 -11.02
CA ASN A 192 5.20 6.00 -11.17
C ASN A 192 6.36 6.72 -11.81
N ILE A 193 7.57 6.47 -11.31
CA ILE A 193 8.83 6.88 -11.90
C ILE A 193 9.56 5.63 -12.39
N VAL A 194 9.97 5.64 -13.66
CA VAL A 194 10.80 4.59 -14.27
C VAL A 194 12.21 5.15 -14.47
N LEU A 195 13.19 4.52 -13.80
CA LEU A 195 14.57 4.99 -13.78
C LEU A 195 15.46 4.35 -14.85
N SER A 196 15.03 3.23 -15.43
CA SER A 196 15.75 2.52 -16.51
C SER A 196 14.86 2.27 -17.71
N ASN A 197 15.47 2.06 -18.87
CA ASN A 197 14.73 1.74 -20.11
C ASN A 197 14.18 0.30 -20.14
N THR A 198 14.58 -0.53 -19.22
CA THR A 198 14.22 -1.96 -19.12
C THR A 198 13.18 -2.25 -18.07
N ALA A 199 13.00 -1.36 -17.10
CA ALA A 199 11.92 -1.45 -16.13
C ALA A 199 10.55 -1.18 -16.79
N LYS A 200 9.51 -1.85 -16.30
CA LYS A 200 8.16 -1.78 -16.86
C LYS A 200 7.13 -1.55 -15.76
N ILE A 201 6.10 -0.78 -16.10
CA ILE A 201 4.93 -0.59 -15.26
C ILE A 201 3.66 -0.74 -16.10
N ASN A 202 2.70 -1.47 -15.57
CA ASN A 202 1.34 -1.53 -16.10
C ASN A 202 0.38 -0.95 -15.05
N SER A 203 -0.18 0.21 -15.31
CA SER A 203 -1.10 0.89 -14.41
C SER A 203 -2.49 0.96 -15.02
N ASN A 204 -3.48 0.42 -14.33
CA ASN A 204 -4.83 0.20 -14.84
C ASN A 204 -5.90 0.49 -13.75
N PRO A 205 -6.07 1.75 -13.35
CA PRO A 205 -7.16 2.13 -12.47
C PRO A 205 -8.50 2.10 -13.21
N LYS A 206 -9.53 1.53 -12.58
CA LYS A 206 -10.88 1.36 -13.14
C LYS A 206 -11.94 1.89 -12.21
N LEU A 207 -13.01 2.42 -12.80
CA LEU A 207 -14.25 2.79 -12.12
C LEU A 207 -15.42 1.99 -12.72
N LYS A 208 -16.19 1.30 -11.89
CA LYS A 208 -17.45 0.68 -12.26
C LYS A 208 -18.56 1.36 -11.48
N ILE A 209 -19.19 2.37 -12.11
CA ILE A 209 -20.15 3.25 -11.46
C ILE A 209 -21.51 3.04 -12.12
N SER A 210 -22.52 2.69 -11.32
CA SER A 210 -23.90 2.50 -11.75
C SER A 210 -24.85 3.51 -11.11
N CYS A 211 -24.35 4.60 -10.49
CA CYS A 211 -25.11 5.64 -9.80
C CYS A 211 -24.63 7.03 -10.24
N ASP A 212 -25.56 7.97 -10.43
CA ASP A 212 -25.25 9.34 -10.91
C ASP A 212 -24.87 10.31 -9.77
N ASP A 213 -25.32 10.04 -8.54
CA ASP A 213 -25.07 10.91 -7.37
C ASP A 213 -23.77 10.53 -6.66
N VAL A 214 -22.64 10.73 -7.37
CA VAL A 214 -21.31 10.37 -6.87
C VAL A 214 -20.22 11.34 -7.34
N LYS A 215 -19.11 11.40 -6.59
CA LYS A 215 -17.88 12.10 -6.96
C LYS A 215 -16.74 11.07 -7.00
N CYS A 216 -16.48 10.52 -8.17
CA CYS A 216 -15.44 9.51 -8.34
C CYS A 216 -14.44 9.95 -9.38
N SER A 217 -13.16 9.85 -9.04
CA SER A 217 -12.05 10.17 -9.93
C SER A 217 -10.97 9.08 -9.90
N HIS A 218 -10.26 8.95 -10.99
CA HIS A 218 -9.02 8.21 -11.04
C HIS A 218 -7.97 8.93 -11.89
N GLY A 219 -6.71 8.72 -11.55
CA GLY A 219 -5.59 9.26 -12.30
C GLY A 219 -4.39 8.33 -12.26
N SER A 220 -3.67 8.24 -13.38
CA SER A 220 -2.41 7.51 -13.43
C SER A 220 -1.39 8.28 -14.23
N THR A 221 -0.18 8.36 -13.70
CA THR A 221 0.96 8.94 -14.42
C THR A 221 2.16 8.01 -14.36
N THR A 222 2.87 7.90 -15.46
CA THR A 222 4.14 7.18 -15.53
C THR A 222 5.12 8.03 -16.33
N GLY A 223 6.28 8.27 -15.75
CA GLY A 223 7.32 9.09 -16.37
C GLY A 223 8.72 8.77 -15.88
N ASN A 224 9.69 9.47 -16.43
CA ASN A 224 11.06 9.48 -15.94
C ASN A 224 11.24 10.64 -14.95
N LEU A 225 12.40 10.67 -14.27
CA LEU A 225 12.78 11.86 -13.52
C LEU A 225 12.79 13.09 -14.42
N ASP A 226 12.27 14.20 -13.89
CA ASP A 226 12.25 15.48 -14.59
C ASP A 226 13.67 15.94 -14.90
N LYS A 227 13.98 15.98 -16.20
CA LYS A 227 15.30 16.36 -16.70
C LYS A 227 15.61 17.84 -16.49
N GLU A 228 14.61 18.71 -16.53
CA GLU A 228 14.78 20.14 -16.31
C GLU A 228 15.07 20.42 -14.84
N ALA A 229 14.30 19.81 -13.93
CA ALA A 229 14.55 19.88 -12.50
C ALA A 229 15.93 19.31 -12.12
N LEU A 230 16.32 18.20 -12.75
CA LEU A 230 17.64 17.59 -12.54
C LEU A 230 18.76 18.54 -13.02
N PHE A 231 18.62 19.10 -14.21
CA PHE A 231 19.57 20.08 -14.76
C PHE A 231 19.66 21.33 -13.88
N TYR A 232 18.53 21.84 -13.40
CA TYR A 232 18.48 23.00 -12.50
C TYR A 232 19.28 22.73 -11.21
N LEU A 233 19.08 21.61 -10.55
CA LEU A 233 19.82 21.24 -9.34
C LEU A 233 21.34 21.13 -9.62
N GLN A 234 21.72 20.51 -10.73
CA GLN A 234 23.13 20.41 -11.14
C GLN A 234 23.76 21.79 -11.43
N SER A 235 23.03 22.70 -12.07
CA SER A 235 23.50 24.07 -12.33
C SER A 235 23.73 24.87 -11.05
N ARG A 236 23.13 24.47 -9.94
CA ARG A 236 23.34 25.02 -8.59
C ARG A 236 24.42 24.28 -7.79
N GLY A 237 25.20 23.41 -8.43
CA GLY A 237 26.32 22.70 -7.82
C GLY A 237 25.96 21.41 -7.10
N VAL A 238 24.72 20.93 -7.19
CA VAL A 238 24.32 19.64 -6.66
C VAL A 238 24.81 18.53 -7.57
N ASN A 239 25.57 17.55 -7.06
CA ASN A 239 26.00 16.43 -7.89
C ASN A 239 24.81 15.57 -8.35
N ILE A 240 24.97 14.84 -9.45
CA ILE A 240 23.90 14.09 -10.12
C ILE A 240 23.23 13.07 -9.18
N LYS A 241 24.00 12.40 -8.31
CA LYS A 241 23.46 11.41 -7.38
C LYS A 241 22.53 12.11 -6.38
N ARG A 242 23.00 13.16 -5.73
CA ARG A 242 22.20 13.91 -4.75
C ARG A 242 21.00 14.60 -5.38
N ALA A 243 21.13 15.09 -6.62
CA ALA A 243 19.99 15.69 -7.34
C ALA A 243 18.88 14.67 -7.62
N LYS A 244 19.23 13.42 -7.99
CA LYS A 244 18.25 12.34 -8.14
C LYS A 244 17.59 11.99 -6.82
N GLU A 245 18.36 11.84 -5.74
CA GLU A 245 17.82 11.59 -4.40
C GLU A 245 16.78 12.66 -4.01
N ILE A 246 17.10 13.94 -4.15
CA ILE A 246 16.17 15.04 -3.82
C ILE A 246 14.86 14.93 -4.60
N LEU A 247 14.92 14.62 -5.89
CA LEU A 247 13.71 14.50 -6.72
C LEU A 247 12.88 13.26 -6.33
N LEU A 248 13.52 12.16 -5.98
CA LEU A 248 12.84 10.95 -5.52
C LEU A 248 12.24 11.13 -4.13
N ASP A 249 12.96 11.76 -3.21
CA ASP A 249 12.45 12.11 -1.88
C ASP A 249 11.18 12.97 -2.02
N SER A 250 11.24 14.05 -2.83
CA SER A 250 10.09 14.91 -3.09
C SER A 250 8.90 14.16 -3.71
N PHE A 251 9.18 13.18 -4.60
CA PHE A 251 8.13 12.34 -5.15
C PHE A 251 7.45 11.49 -4.08
N LEU A 252 8.17 11.03 -3.07
CA LEU A 252 7.67 10.15 -2.02
C LEU A 252 7.00 10.88 -0.85
N ASP A 253 7.27 12.18 -0.68
CA ASP A 253 6.83 12.99 0.46
C ASP A 253 5.34 12.86 0.78
N GLU A 254 4.48 12.78 -0.24
CA GLU A 254 3.03 12.65 -0.04
C GLU A 254 2.65 11.37 0.74
N ILE A 255 3.38 10.26 0.55
CA ILE A 255 3.11 9.01 1.27
C ILE A 255 3.86 8.99 2.60
N ILE A 256 5.11 9.38 2.60
CA ILE A 256 5.99 9.30 3.79
C ILE A 256 5.51 10.25 4.89
N ASN A 257 5.06 11.45 4.54
CA ASN A 257 4.56 12.43 5.52
C ASN A 257 3.23 12.03 6.17
N ASN A 258 2.52 11.04 5.64
CA ASN A 258 1.33 10.46 6.27
C ASN A 258 1.65 9.41 7.36
N ILE A 259 2.93 9.02 7.52
CA ILE A 259 3.34 8.09 8.56
C ILE A 259 3.39 8.83 9.90
N ILE A 260 2.50 8.47 10.82
CA ILE A 260 2.41 9.14 12.13
C ILE A 260 3.45 8.67 13.14
N ASN A 261 3.97 7.44 13.00
CA ASN A 261 5.02 6.92 13.85
C ASN A 261 6.37 7.41 13.34
N VAL A 262 7.08 8.22 14.14
CA VAL A 262 8.34 8.88 13.75
C VAL A 262 9.45 7.85 13.49
N GLU A 263 9.53 6.80 14.30
CA GLU A 263 10.55 5.75 14.14
C GLU A 263 10.32 4.96 12.85
N LEU A 264 9.07 4.63 12.57
CA LEU A 264 8.69 4.00 11.31
C LEU A 264 8.97 4.92 10.11
N LYS A 265 8.65 6.21 10.22
CA LYS A 265 8.92 7.18 9.16
C LYS A 265 10.40 7.21 8.83
N ASN A 266 11.26 7.39 9.83
CA ASN A 266 12.72 7.41 9.67
C ASN A 266 13.24 6.09 9.08
N TYR A 267 12.66 4.97 9.50
CA TYR A 267 12.99 3.65 8.97
C TYR A 267 12.69 3.55 7.47
N ILE A 268 11.49 3.92 7.05
CA ILE A 268 11.08 3.89 5.64
C ILE A 268 11.93 4.87 4.81
N GLU A 269 12.18 6.09 5.28
CA GLU A 269 13.06 7.06 4.62
C GLU A 269 14.46 6.48 4.39
N GLY A 270 15.03 5.79 5.38
CA GLY A 270 16.33 5.13 5.24
C GLY A 270 16.36 3.99 4.22
N LYS A 271 15.22 3.35 3.94
CA LYS A 271 15.10 2.25 2.97
C LYS A 271 14.84 2.71 1.53
N VAL A 272 14.25 3.88 1.35
CA VAL A 272 13.93 4.44 0.03
C VAL A 272 15.05 5.33 -0.54
N SER A 273 16.15 5.52 0.19
CA SER A 273 17.34 6.23 -0.29
C SER A 273 17.99 5.49 -1.45
N TYR A 274 18.24 6.18 -2.57
CA TYR A 274 18.79 5.66 -3.84
C TYR A 274 20.26 6.02 -4.03
#